data_f4007771d6b8e69d534db0cbda2a7fbd
#
_entry.id   f4007771d6b8e69d534db0cbda2a7fbd
#
_cell.length_a   1.000
_cell.length_b   1.000
_cell.length_c   1.000
_cell.angle_alpha   90.00
_cell.angle_beta   90.00
_cell.angle_gamma   90.00
#
_symmetry.space_group_name_H-M   'P 1'
#
loop_
_entity.id
_entity.type
_entity.pdbx_description
1 polymer ?
#
loop_
_entity_poly.entity_id
_entity_poly.type
_entity_poly.pdbx_seq_one_letter_code
_entity_poly.pdbx_strand_id
1 'polypeptide(L)'
;MIKPEKLHKGDKIAIVSLSWGGLGDESLIHKYHIAKARLEQDFGLEVVTMPHALAGSEFVYEHPELRAKDLMDAFLDPSVKGIFSAIGGDDSVRILPYVSFSDRMFRGFGRRFFSFPCCCGG
;
A
#
# COMPACT_ATOMS: atom_id res chain seq x y z
N MET A 1 20.40 -8.77 9.15
CA MET A 1 19.28 -8.03 8.53
C MET A 1 19.07 -8.54 7.11
N ILE A 2 17.87 -9.01 6.83
CA ILE A 2 17.55 -9.47 5.46
C ILE A 2 17.31 -8.24 4.59
N LYS A 3 18.14 -8.10 3.56
CA LYS A 3 18.02 -6.99 2.63
C LYS A 3 17.03 -7.40 1.52
N PRO A 4 15.93 -6.65 1.31
CA PRO A 4 14.99 -7.01 0.26
C PRO A 4 15.60 -6.90 -1.13
N GLU A 5 15.14 -7.74 -2.03
CA GLU A 5 15.58 -7.70 -3.43
C GLU A 5 15.07 -6.43 -4.12
N LYS A 6 15.82 -5.97 -5.10
CA LYS A 6 15.38 -4.84 -5.93
C LYS A 6 14.18 -5.25 -6.77
N LEU A 7 13.25 -4.32 -6.95
CA LEU A 7 12.13 -4.52 -7.87
C LEU A 7 12.65 -4.53 -9.30
N HIS A 8 12.13 -5.44 -10.08
CA HIS A 8 12.47 -5.60 -11.49
C HIS A 8 11.24 -5.32 -12.35
N LYS A 9 11.49 -4.99 -13.61
CA LYS A 9 10.43 -4.77 -14.58
C LYS A 9 9.54 -6.01 -14.67
N GLY A 10 8.23 -5.81 -14.57
CA GLY A 10 7.25 -6.88 -14.56
C GLY A 10 6.86 -7.37 -13.16
N ASP A 11 7.54 -6.92 -12.11
CA ASP A 11 7.18 -7.29 -10.74
C ASP A 11 5.83 -6.67 -10.34
N LYS A 12 5.07 -7.43 -9.57
CA LYS A 12 3.77 -6.96 -9.06
C LYS A 12 3.95 -6.23 -7.73
N ILE A 13 3.32 -5.07 -7.62
CA ILE A 13 3.26 -4.31 -6.38
C ILE A 13 1.81 -4.07 -5.98
N ALA A 14 1.57 -3.94 -4.68
CA ALA A 14 0.26 -3.64 -4.14
C ALA A 14 0.25 -2.23 -3.53
N ILE A 15 -0.84 -1.50 -3.75
CA ILE A 15 -1.04 -0.17 -3.15
C ILE A 15 -2.05 -0.31 -2.02
N VAL A 16 -1.70 0.21 -0.84
CA VAL A 16 -2.54 0.19 0.36
C VAL A 16 -2.62 1.59 0.97
N SER A 17 -3.66 1.82 1.75
CA SER A 17 -3.82 3.03 2.57
C SER A 17 -3.93 2.59 4.02
N LEU A 18 -2.86 2.78 4.80
CA LEU A 18 -2.76 2.26 6.17
C LEU A 18 -3.15 3.26 7.24
N SER A 19 -3.11 4.55 6.94
CA SER A 19 -3.42 5.61 7.90
C SER A 19 -4.51 6.53 7.34
N TRP A 20 -4.18 7.26 6.30
CA TRP A 20 -5.09 8.22 5.69
C TRP A 20 -5.53 7.73 4.31
N GLY A 21 -6.82 7.79 4.05
CA GLY A 21 -7.39 7.33 2.79
C GLY A 21 -7.59 8.42 1.73
N GLY A 22 -6.92 9.55 1.88
CA GLY A 22 -7.10 10.70 0.99
C GLY A 22 -6.74 10.43 -0.47
N LEU A 23 -5.96 9.39 -0.73
CA LEU A 23 -5.65 9.01 -2.11
C LEU A 23 -6.91 8.67 -2.92
N GLY A 24 -7.95 8.19 -2.26
CA GLY A 24 -9.24 7.88 -2.87
C GLY A 24 -10.22 9.05 -2.87
N ASP A 25 -9.88 10.16 -2.24
CA ASP A 25 -10.74 11.34 -2.22
C ASP A 25 -10.77 12.01 -3.60
N GLU A 26 -11.93 12.58 -3.93
CA GLU A 26 -12.17 13.18 -5.23
C GLU A 26 -11.14 14.26 -5.60
N SER A 27 -10.69 15.01 -4.60
CA SER A 27 -9.69 16.05 -4.78
C SER A 27 -8.28 15.53 -5.08
N LEU A 28 -7.98 14.27 -4.74
CA LEU A 28 -6.63 13.71 -4.82
C LEU A 28 -6.52 12.49 -5.74
N ILE A 29 -7.63 11.96 -6.21
CA ILE A 29 -7.64 10.72 -7.02
C ILE A 29 -6.81 10.87 -8.30
N HIS A 30 -6.70 12.07 -8.86
CA HIS A 30 -5.88 12.30 -10.04
C HIS A 30 -4.39 12.00 -9.78
N LYS A 31 -3.93 12.24 -8.56
CA LYS A 31 -2.55 11.93 -8.17
C LYS A 31 -2.29 10.43 -8.13
N TYR A 32 -3.30 9.65 -7.72
CA TYR A 32 -3.23 8.19 -7.80
C TYR A 32 -3.05 7.74 -9.24
N HIS A 33 -3.85 8.27 -10.17
CA HIS A 33 -3.76 7.89 -11.58
C HIS A 33 -2.41 8.25 -12.18
N ILE A 34 -1.84 9.41 -11.82
CA ILE A 34 -0.51 9.81 -12.27
C ILE A 34 0.55 8.85 -11.73
N ALA A 35 0.50 8.54 -10.43
CA ALA A 35 1.47 7.65 -9.80
C ALA A 35 1.40 6.24 -10.40
N LYS A 36 0.19 5.71 -10.58
CA LYS A 36 -0.02 4.41 -11.18
C LYS A 36 0.56 4.34 -12.60
N ALA A 37 0.26 5.35 -13.41
CA ALA A 37 0.78 5.43 -14.78
C ALA A 37 2.31 5.44 -14.80
N ARG A 38 2.95 6.19 -13.91
CA ARG A 38 4.41 6.25 -13.82
C ARG A 38 5.00 4.90 -13.40
N LEU A 39 4.40 4.25 -12.41
CA LEU A 39 4.87 2.93 -11.96
C LEU A 39 4.77 1.89 -13.08
N GLU A 40 3.71 1.92 -13.85
CA GLU A 40 3.51 0.98 -14.94
C GLU A 40 4.37 1.30 -16.16
N GLN A 41 4.49 2.57 -16.55
CA GLN A 41 5.17 2.99 -17.78
C GLN A 41 6.66 3.21 -17.58
N ASP A 42 7.06 3.94 -16.53
CA ASP A 42 8.46 4.30 -16.33
C ASP A 42 9.26 3.16 -15.68
N PHE A 43 8.63 2.41 -14.77
CA PHE A 43 9.29 1.33 -14.04
C PHE A 43 8.88 -0.05 -14.52
N GLY A 44 7.85 -0.14 -15.36
CA GLY A 44 7.38 -1.41 -15.91
C GLY A 44 6.78 -2.36 -14.88
N LEU A 45 6.27 -1.84 -13.77
CA LEU A 45 5.68 -2.65 -12.71
C LEU A 45 4.22 -2.96 -12.99
N GLU A 46 3.73 -4.09 -12.47
CA GLU A 46 2.31 -4.41 -12.47
C GLU A 46 1.71 -3.88 -11.16
N VAL A 47 0.77 -2.95 -11.26
CA VAL A 47 0.19 -2.28 -10.09
C VAL A 47 -1.16 -2.89 -9.74
N VAL A 48 -1.28 -3.40 -8.52
CA VAL A 48 -2.54 -3.90 -7.95
C VAL A 48 -2.93 -2.97 -6.80
N THR A 49 -4.08 -2.33 -6.93
CA THR A 49 -4.62 -1.48 -5.85
C THR A 49 -5.52 -2.33 -4.98
N MET A 50 -5.22 -2.37 -3.68
CA MET A 50 -6.01 -3.17 -2.74
C MET A 50 -7.44 -2.60 -2.62
N PRO A 51 -8.42 -3.45 -2.24
CA PRO A 51 -9.84 -3.09 -2.33
C PRO A 51 -10.25 -1.81 -1.59
N HIS A 52 -9.60 -1.48 -0.47
CA HIS A 52 -9.97 -0.34 0.35
C HIS A 52 -9.00 0.83 0.24
N ALA A 53 -7.97 0.73 -0.60
CA ALA A 53 -6.96 1.77 -0.75
C ALA A 53 -7.52 3.08 -1.27
N LEU A 54 -8.55 3.01 -2.11
CA LEU A 54 -9.21 4.17 -2.71
C LEU A 54 -10.62 4.40 -2.17
N ALA A 55 -10.91 3.90 -0.98
CA ALA A 55 -12.25 4.02 -0.39
C ALA A 55 -12.57 5.43 0.11
N GLY A 56 -11.58 6.31 0.21
CA GLY A 56 -11.74 7.67 0.68
C GLY A 56 -11.33 7.84 2.14
N SER A 57 -11.01 9.08 2.53
CA SER A 57 -10.46 9.37 3.85
C SER A 57 -11.43 9.03 4.98
N GLU A 58 -12.71 9.32 4.81
CA GLU A 58 -13.73 9.03 5.82
C GLU A 58 -13.88 7.53 6.05
N PHE A 59 -14.04 6.76 4.98
CA PHE A 59 -14.20 5.31 5.07
C PHE A 59 -12.96 4.65 5.70
N VAL A 60 -11.78 5.03 5.24
CA VAL A 60 -10.53 4.47 5.74
C VAL A 60 -10.34 4.76 7.23
N TYR A 61 -10.71 5.98 7.67
CA TYR A 61 -10.66 6.36 9.08
C TYR A 61 -11.57 5.47 9.93
N GLU A 62 -12.79 5.20 9.46
CA GLU A 62 -13.79 4.44 10.21
C GLU A 62 -13.53 2.93 10.24
N HIS A 63 -12.70 2.41 9.31
CA HIS A 63 -12.51 0.97 9.14
C HIS A 63 -11.04 0.54 9.24
N PRO A 64 -10.42 0.65 10.44
CA PRO A 64 -9.03 0.20 10.59
C PRO A 64 -8.87 -1.30 10.35
N GLU A 65 -9.89 -2.11 10.61
CA GLU A 65 -9.89 -3.56 10.34
C GLU A 65 -9.74 -3.85 8.84
N LEU A 66 -10.33 -3.05 7.98
CA LEU A 66 -10.24 -3.22 6.53
C LEU A 66 -8.89 -2.76 5.98
N ARG A 67 -8.30 -1.73 6.60
CA ARG A 67 -6.93 -1.33 6.27
C ARG A 67 -5.94 -2.45 6.59
N ALA A 68 -6.10 -3.05 7.76
CA ALA A 68 -5.27 -4.18 8.16
C ALA A 68 -5.46 -5.37 7.23
N LYS A 69 -6.70 -5.65 6.83
CA LYS A 69 -7.00 -6.74 5.89
C LYS A 69 -6.27 -6.54 4.56
N ASP A 70 -6.29 -5.34 4.00
CA ASP A 70 -5.58 -5.04 2.77
C ASP A 70 -4.08 -5.30 2.89
N LEU A 71 -3.48 -4.86 3.99
CA LEU A 71 -2.06 -5.09 4.25
C LEU A 71 -1.75 -6.59 4.36
N MET A 72 -2.57 -7.32 5.13
CA MET A 72 -2.39 -8.75 5.31
C MET A 72 -2.51 -9.51 4.00
N ASP A 73 -3.54 -9.20 3.21
CA ASP A 73 -3.76 -9.84 1.92
C ASP A 73 -2.58 -9.59 0.97
N ALA A 74 -2.03 -8.37 0.98
CA ALA A 74 -0.86 -8.04 0.17
C ALA A 74 0.38 -8.83 0.59
N PHE A 75 0.61 -8.99 1.90
CA PHE A 75 1.73 -9.78 2.40
C PHE A 75 1.58 -11.27 2.10
N LEU A 76 0.36 -11.79 2.16
CA LEU A 76 0.09 -13.21 1.94
C LEU A 76 0.09 -13.61 0.46
N ASP A 77 -0.05 -12.65 -0.44
CA ASP A 77 -0.02 -12.93 -1.87
C ASP A 77 1.42 -13.14 -2.34
N PRO A 78 1.79 -14.37 -2.75
CA PRO A 78 3.17 -14.66 -3.15
C PRO A 78 3.59 -13.96 -4.44
N SER A 79 2.66 -13.49 -5.25
CA SER A 79 2.96 -12.77 -6.49
C SER A 79 3.33 -11.30 -6.25
N VAL A 80 2.96 -10.73 -5.09
CA VAL A 80 3.26 -9.34 -4.76
C VAL A 80 4.71 -9.23 -4.29
N LYS A 81 5.51 -8.42 -4.98
CA LYS A 81 6.93 -8.24 -4.69
C LYS A 81 7.21 -6.97 -3.88
N GLY A 82 6.30 -6.04 -3.85
CA GLY A 82 6.42 -4.81 -3.07
C GLY A 82 5.07 -4.28 -2.64
N ILE A 83 5.05 -3.55 -1.54
CA ILE A 83 3.84 -2.94 -1.01
C ILE A 83 4.10 -1.44 -0.88
N PHE A 84 3.27 -0.64 -1.53
CA PHE A 84 3.35 0.81 -1.50
C PHE A 84 2.19 1.35 -0.66
N SER A 85 2.52 2.03 0.42
CA SER A 85 1.52 2.69 1.25
C SER A 85 1.37 4.15 0.87
N ALA A 86 0.13 4.60 0.71
CA ALA A 86 -0.15 6.02 0.62
C ALA A 86 0.23 6.68 1.94
N ILE A 87 1.00 7.75 1.88
CA ILE A 87 1.50 8.46 3.06
C ILE A 87 0.50 9.53 3.47
N GLY A 88 0.41 9.79 4.77
CA GLY A 88 -0.43 10.84 5.34
C GLY A 88 -1.09 10.36 6.63
N GLY A 89 -1.20 11.26 7.60
CA GLY A 89 -1.82 10.97 8.89
C GLY A 89 -0.93 10.18 9.84
N ASP A 90 -1.42 10.01 11.06
CA ASP A 90 -0.71 9.35 12.16
C ASP A 90 -1.54 8.20 12.77
N ASP A 91 -2.50 7.70 12.01
CA ASP A 91 -3.54 6.78 12.49
C ASP A 91 -3.24 5.30 12.24
N SER A 92 -2.09 4.98 11.66
CA SER A 92 -1.76 3.59 11.32
C SER A 92 -1.64 2.68 12.53
N VAL A 93 -1.40 3.23 13.71
CA VAL A 93 -1.36 2.46 14.95
C VAL A 93 -2.68 1.73 15.24
N ARG A 94 -3.79 2.25 14.76
CA ARG A 94 -5.12 1.63 14.96
C ARG A 94 -5.30 0.32 14.23
N ILE A 95 -4.46 0.00 13.25
CA ILE A 95 -4.54 -1.29 12.55
C ILE A 95 -3.87 -2.42 13.33
N LEU A 96 -3.00 -2.12 14.30
CA LEU A 96 -2.21 -3.12 15.03
C LEU A 96 -3.03 -4.26 15.65
N PRO A 97 -4.19 -4.01 16.29
CA PRO A 97 -5.00 -5.09 16.85
C PRO A 97 -5.52 -6.09 15.81
N TYR A 98 -5.57 -5.69 14.55
CA TYR A 98 -6.12 -6.50 13.46
C TYR A 98 -5.04 -7.15 12.60
N VAL A 99 -3.76 -6.86 12.87
CA VAL A 99 -2.65 -7.44 12.13
C VAL A 99 -2.20 -8.71 12.84
N SER A 100 -2.18 -9.82 12.11
CA SER A 100 -1.73 -11.10 12.61
C SER A 100 -0.29 -11.36 12.16
N PHE A 101 0.61 -11.54 13.14
CA PHE A 101 2.02 -11.86 12.85
C PHE A 101 2.15 -13.37 12.76
N SER A 102 2.06 -13.90 11.54
CA SER A 102 2.23 -15.32 11.25
C SER A 102 3.58 -15.58 10.58
N ASP A 103 4.01 -16.86 10.54
CA ASP A 103 5.22 -17.25 9.81
C ASP A 103 5.20 -16.82 8.35
N ARG A 104 4.02 -16.77 7.75
CA ARG A 104 3.85 -16.30 6.37
C ARG A 104 4.17 -14.83 6.23
N MET A 105 3.81 -14.02 7.24
CA MET A 105 4.20 -12.60 7.26
C MET A 105 5.72 -12.45 7.38
N PHE A 106 6.36 -13.21 8.25
CA PHE A 106 7.81 -13.18 8.37
C PHE A 106 8.51 -13.55 7.07
N ARG A 107 7.99 -14.52 6.34
CA ARG A 107 8.51 -14.85 5.00
C ARG A 107 8.26 -13.73 4.00
N GLY A 108 7.21 -12.94 4.22
CA GLY A 108 6.90 -11.76 3.42
C GLY A 108 7.82 -10.58 3.69
N PHE A 109 8.60 -10.60 4.77
CA PHE A 109 9.56 -9.52 5.09
C PHE A 109 10.68 -9.36 4.06
N GLY A 110 10.88 -10.33 3.18
CA GLY A 110 11.74 -10.17 2.02
C GLY A 110 11.19 -9.23 0.96
N ARG A 111 9.93 -8.85 1.08
CA ARG A 111 9.29 -7.90 0.17
C ARG A 111 9.57 -6.48 0.61
N ARG A 112 9.72 -5.61 -0.36
CA ARG A 112 9.94 -4.19 -0.08
C ARG A 112 8.65 -3.52 0.30
N PHE A 113 8.69 -2.79 1.40
CA PHE A 113 7.63 -1.89 1.81
C PHE A 113 8.03 -0.46 1.43
N PHE A 114 7.17 0.23 0.67
CA PHE A 114 7.42 1.59 0.22
C PHE A 114 6.24 2.48 0.63
N SER A 115 6.56 3.73 0.95
CA SER A 115 5.53 4.75 1.20
C SER A 115 5.54 5.76 0.07
N PHE A 116 4.35 6.10 -0.42
CA PHE A 116 4.21 7.24 -1.31
C PHE A 116 4.46 8.52 -0.53
N PRO A 117 5.28 9.44 -1.03
CA PRO A 117 5.35 10.75 -0.43
C PRO A 117 3.95 11.37 -0.47
N CYS A 118 3.55 11.95 0.65
CA CYS A 118 2.32 12.71 0.69
C CYS A 118 2.42 13.83 -0.34
N CYS A 119 1.44 13.92 -1.20
CA CYS A 119 1.41 14.95 -2.22
C CYS A 119 1.11 16.33 -1.65
N CYS A 120 1.14 16.48 -0.34
CA CYS A 120 0.93 17.77 0.33
C CYS A 120 2.13 18.69 0.22
N GLY A 121 3.23 18.23 -0.31
CA GLY A 121 4.47 19.00 -0.42
C GLY A 121 4.65 19.77 -1.71
N GLY A 122 3.59 20.04 -2.42
CA GLY A 122 3.67 20.91 -3.60
C GLY A 122 4.08 20.26 -4.87
#